data_4ea4c2020ff756d4a83de454ae3501e8
#
_entry.id   4ea4c2020ff756d4a83de454ae3501e8
#
_cell.length_a   1.000
_cell.length_b   1.000
_cell.length_c   1.000
_cell.angle_alpha   90.00
_cell.angle_beta   90.00
_cell.angle_gamma   90.00
#
_symmetry.space_group_name_H-M   'P 1'
#
loop_
_entity.id
_entity.type
_entity.pdbx_description
1 polymer ?
#
loop_
_entity_poly.entity_id
_entity_poly.type
_entity_poly.pdbx_seq_one_letter_code
_entity_poly.pdbx_strand_id
1 'polypeptide(L)'
;MKDSNIHSQSNLNFIAEKIPQDIYYSLLNYTRKRRLDEVWNMNSRLAGALDQQSSLSEWKYECPKLEEYLLDRVNGIWDWVYTTCPWEFNKTKDITKFIKLHNLWVNYQKKNQYNPIHVHSGVVSFVIFVDIPYGPEERNNFYSDGAFQLEKEVLPVDSSWNGTLLMFPSTTNHAVYPFRSTEKERTTVS
;
A
#
# COMPACT_ATOMS: atom_id res chain seq x y z
N MET A 1 -14.75 11.08 -18.00
CA MET A 1 -15.09 11.64 -16.68
C MET A 1 -14.28 10.89 -15.66
N LYS A 2 -13.37 11.59 -14.97
CA LYS A 2 -12.46 10.98 -14.01
C LYS A 2 -13.12 11.10 -12.64
N ASP A 3 -13.80 10.06 -12.18
CA ASP A 3 -14.23 9.98 -10.79
C ASP A 3 -13.08 9.43 -9.95
N SER A 4 -12.13 10.32 -9.63
CA SER A 4 -11.18 10.06 -8.55
C SER A 4 -11.93 10.35 -7.24
N ASN A 5 -12.33 9.32 -6.53
CA ASN A 5 -12.87 9.45 -5.18
C ASN A 5 -11.76 9.90 -4.23
N ILE A 6 -11.52 11.22 -4.19
CA ILE A 6 -10.68 11.83 -3.16
C ILE A 6 -11.56 11.91 -1.91
N HIS A 7 -11.38 10.96 -0.99
CA HIS A 7 -12.00 11.04 0.32
C HIS A 7 -11.24 12.03 1.20
N SER A 8 -11.64 13.31 1.16
CA SER A 8 -11.27 14.27 2.21
C SER A 8 -12.31 14.23 3.31
N GLN A 9 -12.24 13.26 4.20
CA GLN A 9 -12.90 13.35 5.50
C GLN A 9 -11.77 13.49 6.53
N SER A 10 -11.75 14.62 7.25
CA SER A 10 -10.68 15.08 8.13
C SER A 10 -9.40 15.55 7.37
N ASN A 11 -8.52 16.32 8.03
CA ASN A 11 -7.30 16.92 7.49
C ASN A 11 -6.23 15.91 7.01
N LEU A 12 -6.60 14.68 6.72
CA LEU A 12 -5.75 13.61 6.19
C LEU A 12 -6.00 13.47 4.70
N ASN A 13 -4.97 13.72 3.95
CA ASN A 13 -4.99 13.59 2.52
C ASN A 13 -4.43 12.20 2.13
N PHE A 14 -5.25 11.35 1.57
CA PHE A 14 -4.84 10.09 0.94
C PHE A 14 -5.70 9.83 -0.30
N ILE A 15 -5.19 9.02 -1.20
CA ILE A 15 -5.96 8.47 -2.31
C ILE A 15 -6.32 7.03 -1.97
N ALA A 16 -7.59 6.65 -2.19
CA ALA A 16 -8.03 5.27 -2.20
C ALA A 16 -8.83 5.02 -3.48
N GLU A 17 -8.31 4.18 -4.37
CA GLU A 17 -8.97 3.88 -5.65
C GLU A 17 -8.66 2.46 -6.12
N LYS A 18 -9.52 1.91 -6.99
CA LYS A 18 -9.24 0.63 -7.66
C LYS A 18 -8.18 0.82 -8.74
N ILE A 19 -7.14 -0.03 -8.72
CA ILE A 19 -6.14 -0.06 -9.77
C ILE A 19 -6.70 -0.72 -11.04
N PRO A 20 -6.13 -0.43 -12.23
CA PRO A 20 -6.48 -1.12 -13.46
C PRO A 20 -6.37 -2.64 -13.32
N GLN A 21 -7.32 -3.35 -13.93
CA GLN A 21 -7.46 -4.80 -13.77
C GLN A 21 -6.22 -5.58 -14.26
N ASP A 22 -5.59 -5.12 -15.33
CA ASP A 22 -4.37 -5.71 -15.88
C ASP A 22 -3.18 -5.57 -14.90
N ILE A 23 -3.04 -4.42 -14.23
CA ILE A 23 -2.03 -4.23 -13.18
C ILE A 23 -2.34 -5.13 -11.98
N TYR A 24 -3.60 -5.20 -11.57
CA TYR A 24 -4.02 -6.06 -10.47
C TYR A 24 -3.65 -7.52 -10.70
N TYR A 25 -4.00 -8.09 -11.86
CA TYR A 25 -3.67 -9.48 -12.15
C TYR A 25 -2.17 -9.74 -12.31
N SER A 26 -1.41 -8.77 -12.84
CA SER A 26 0.05 -8.87 -12.89
C SER A 26 0.64 -8.95 -11.49
N LEU A 27 0.20 -8.07 -10.57
CA LEU A 27 0.64 -8.09 -9.17
C LEU A 27 0.24 -9.37 -8.44
N LEU A 28 -1.01 -9.83 -8.63
CA LEU A 28 -1.49 -11.06 -8.02
C LEU A 28 -0.65 -12.28 -8.43
N ASN A 29 -0.32 -12.39 -9.71
CA ASN A 29 0.53 -13.47 -10.22
C ASN A 29 1.97 -13.34 -9.72
N TYR A 30 2.52 -12.13 -9.73
CA TYR A 30 3.87 -11.87 -9.28
C TYR A 30 4.04 -12.16 -7.78
N THR A 31 3.11 -11.72 -6.94
CA THR A 31 3.17 -12.01 -5.50
C THR A 31 3.04 -13.49 -5.21
N ARG A 32 2.18 -14.23 -5.91
CA ARG A 32 2.05 -15.70 -5.78
C ARG A 32 3.35 -16.42 -6.15
N LYS A 33 3.99 -16.02 -7.25
CA LYS A 33 5.30 -16.55 -7.65
C LYS A 33 6.35 -16.25 -6.60
N ARG A 34 6.41 -15.02 -6.09
CA ARG A 34 7.39 -14.57 -5.09
C ARG A 34 7.20 -15.26 -3.73
N ARG A 35 5.97 -15.67 -3.39
CA ARG A 35 5.67 -16.38 -2.13
C ARG A 35 6.46 -17.68 -1.98
N LEU A 36 6.80 -18.32 -3.08
CA LEU A 36 7.53 -19.58 -3.13
C LEU A 36 9.06 -19.41 -3.11
N ASP A 37 9.56 -18.17 -3.10
CA ASP A 37 10.98 -17.85 -3.24
C ASP A 37 11.49 -17.13 -1.96
N GLU A 38 12.19 -17.87 -1.10
CA GLU A 38 12.71 -17.38 0.19
C GLU A 38 13.95 -16.46 0.05
N VAL A 39 14.60 -16.44 -1.10
CA VAL A 39 15.85 -15.69 -1.34
C VAL A 39 15.65 -14.17 -1.16
N TRP A 40 14.44 -13.65 -1.35
CA TRP A 40 14.12 -12.23 -1.36
C TRP A 40 13.57 -11.70 -0.04
N ASN A 41 13.80 -12.41 1.07
CA ASN A 41 13.30 -12.01 2.40
C ASN A 41 13.87 -10.66 2.85
N MET A 42 13.00 -9.76 3.29
CA MET A 42 13.32 -8.40 3.74
C MET A 42 12.95 -8.13 5.21
N ASN A 43 12.54 -9.12 5.98
CA ASN A 43 12.04 -8.95 7.35
C ASN A 43 12.97 -8.11 8.25
N SER A 44 14.29 -8.28 8.13
CA SER A 44 15.26 -7.52 8.93
C SER A 44 15.34 -6.01 8.60
N ARG A 45 14.70 -5.57 7.52
CA ARG A 45 14.72 -4.18 7.04
C ARG A 45 13.38 -3.47 7.18
N LEU A 46 12.34 -4.17 7.57
CA LEU A 46 10.96 -3.67 7.62
C LEU A 46 10.42 -3.76 9.05
N ALA A 47 9.49 -2.87 9.39
CA ALA A 47 8.94 -2.75 10.74
C ALA A 47 7.95 -3.87 11.11
N GLY A 48 7.46 -4.64 10.12
CA GLY A 48 6.41 -5.63 10.32
C GLY A 48 6.83 -6.80 11.21
N ALA A 49 5.97 -7.18 12.14
CA ALA A 49 6.04 -8.42 12.89
C ALA A 49 5.40 -9.56 12.05
N LEU A 50 6.00 -9.83 10.89
CA LEU A 50 5.54 -10.78 9.88
C LEU A 50 6.58 -11.88 9.67
N ASP A 51 6.12 -13.08 9.36
CA ASP A 51 7.03 -14.21 9.03
C ASP A 51 7.74 -14.00 7.69
N GLN A 52 7.05 -13.38 6.73
CA GLN A 52 7.62 -13.17 5.40
C GLN A 52 7.23 -11.83 4.79
N GLN A 53 8.25 -11.08 4.43
CA GLN A 53 8.20 -9.89 3.58
C GLN A 53 9.29 -10.03 2.51
N SER A 54 8.91 -9.92 1.24
CA SER A 54 9.84 -10.23 0.14
C SER A 54 9.95 -9.07 -0.84
N SER A 55 11.17 -8.81 -1.33
CA SER A 55 11.41 -7.81 -2.38
C SER A 55 10.73 -8.18 -3.70
N LEU A 56 10.13 -7.19 -4.33
CA LEU A 56 9.58 -7.28 -5.69
C LEU A 56 10.48 -6.53 -6.70
N SER A 57 11.79 -6.74 -6.64
CA SER A 57 12.79 -6.01 -7.45
C SER A 57 12.62 -6.14 -8.96
N GLU A 58 11.91 -7.16 -9.43
CA GLU A 58 11.68 -7.42 -10.85
C GLU A 58 10.37 -6.83 -11.38
N TRP A 59 9.75 -5.85 -10.65
CA TRP A 59 8.45 -5.26 -11.04
C TRP A 59 8.41 -4.72 -12.48
N LYS A 60 9.54 -4.22 -13.00
CA LYS A 60 9.62 -3.70 -14.37
C LYS A 60 9.34 -4.75 -15.44
N TYR A 61 9.59 -6.01 -15.15
CA TYR A 61 9.30 -7.14 -16.03
C TYR A 61 7.95 -7.78 -15.72
N GLU A 62 7.66 -7.99 -14.45
CA GLU A 62 6.46 -8.70 -14.00
C GLU A 62 5.20 -7.82 -14.00
N CYS A 63 5.37 -6.49 -13.79
CA CYS A 63 4.28 -5.51 -13.75
C CYS A 63 4.69 -4.21 -14.46
N PRO A 64 4.96 -4.22 -15.78
CA PRO A 64 5.62 -3.11 -16.49
C PRO A 64 4.86 -1.78 -16.45
N LYS A 65 3.54 -1.80 -16.27
CA LYS A 65 2.70 -0.60 -16.19
C LYS A 65 2.57 -0.01 -14.77
N LEU A 66 3.06 -0.70 -13.75
CA LEU A 66 2.85 -0.31 -12.35
C LEU A 66 3.50 1.02 -12.02
N GLU A 67 4.77 1.21 -12.38
CA GLU A 67 5.51 2.43 -12.06
C GLU A 67 4.89 3.66 -12.73
N GLU A 68 4.56 3.58 -14.01
CA GLU A 68 3.88 4.65 -14.74
C GLU A 68 2.54 5.02 -14.10
N TYR A 69 1.73 4.01 -13.77
CA TYR A 69 0.45 4.21 -13.09
C TYR A 69 0.62 4.92 -11.74
N LEU A 70 1.56 4.47 -10.90
CA LEU A 70 1.81 5.08 -9.58
C LEU A 70 2.29 6.53 -9.71
N LEU A 71 3.20 6.82 -10.65
CA LEU A 71 3.70 8.17 -10.90
C LEU A 71 2.59 9.11 -11.39
N ASP A 72 1.67 8.65 -12.24
CA ASP A 72 0.52 9.44 -12.66
C ASP A 72 -0.38 9.81 -11.46
N ARG A 73 -0.56 8.89 -10.50
CA ARG A 73 -1.32 9.16 -9.27
C ARG A 73 -0.62 10.18 -8.37
N VAL A 74 0.69 10.08 -8.21
CA VAL A 74 1.46 11.08 -7.44
C VAL A 74 1.33 12.47 -8.08
N ASN A 75 1.37 12.56 -9.40
CA ASN A 75 1.20 13.84 -10.12
C ASN A 75 -0.17 14.47 -9.83
N GLY A 76 -1.22 13.64 -9.68
CA GLY A 76 -2.58 14.09 -9.33
C GLY A 76 -2.74 14.64 -7.91
N ILE A 77 -1.82 14.30 -6.99
CA ILE A 77 -1.85 14.74 -5.58
C ILE A 77 -0.70 15.68 -5.23
N TRP A 78 0.08 16.09 -6.21
CA TRP A 78 1.34 16.81 -6.00
C TRP A 78 1.21 18.12 -5.21
N ASP A 79 0.19 18.90 -5.47
CA ASP A 79 -0.03 20.15 -4.74
C ASP A 79 -0.15 19.92 -3.24
N TRP A 80 -0.74 18.83 -2.85
CA TRP A 80 -0.88 18.42 -1.47
C TRP A 80 0.41 17.82 -0.90
N VAL A 81 1.11 16.95 -1.62
CA VAL A 81 2.42 16.41 -1.21
C VAL A 81 3.41 17.56 -0.98
N TYR A 82 3.41 18.56 -1.86
CA TYR A 82 4.27 19.74 -1.73
C TYR A 82 4.00 20.55 -0.46
N THR A 83 2.75 20.65 0.00
CA THR A 83 2.42 21.36 1.25
C THR A 83 2.86 20.60 2.50
N THR A 84 2.96 19.28 2.43
CA THR A 84 3.41 18.44 3.56
C THR A 84 4.92 18.23 3.60
N CYS A 85 5.61 18.33 2.45
CA CYS A 85 7.06 18.16 2.32
C CYS A 85 7.71 19.33 1.56
N PRO A 86 7.55 20.58 2.01
CA PRO A 86 7.92 21.77 1.21
C PRO A 86 9.43 21.98 1.01
N TRP A 87 10.27 21.34 1.80
CA TRP A 87 11.73 21.52 1.76
C TRP A 87 12.46 20.66 0.72
N GLU A 88 11.80 19.67 0.14
CA GLU A 88 12.49 18.72 -0.74
C GLU A 88 12.48 19.14 -2.21
N PHE A 89 11.52 19.99 -2.64
CA PHE A 89 11.35 20.30 -4.06
C PHE A 89 10.85 21.72 -4.32
N ASN A 90 11.38 22.35 -5.35
CA ASN A 90 10.73 23.52 -5.96
C ASN A 90 9.43 23.08 -6.65
N LYS A 91 8.35 23.87 -6.47
CA LYS A 91 7.05 23.58 -7.09
C LYS A 91 7.20 23.49 -8.61
N THR A 92 7.13 22.28 -9.17
CA THR A 92 7.18 22.03 -10.60
C THR A 92 5.83 21.53 -11.11
N LYS A 93 5.55 21.75 -12.39
CA LYS A 93 4.29 21.28 -12.99
C LYS A 93 4.26 19.76 -13.24
N ASP A 94 5.43 19.13 -13.29
CA ASP A 94 5.56 17.69 -13.58
C ASP A 94 6.63 17.10 -12.65
N ILE A 95 6.13 16.54 -11.55
CA ILE A 95 6.98 15.91 -10.52
C ILE A 95 7.55 14.56 -10.99
N THR A 96 6.91 13.90 -11.96
CA THR A 96 7.32 12.56 -12.39
C THR A 96 8.75 12.52 -12.94
N LYS A 97 9.29 13.67 -13.35
CA LYS A 97 10.69 13.81 -13.78
C LYS A 97 11.71 13.70 -12.64
N PHE A 98 11.26 13.89 -11.41
CA PHE A 98 12.13 13.99 -10.22
C PHE A 98 11.95 12.85 -9.23
N ILE A 99 10.87 12.11 -9.36
CA ILE A 99 10.58 10.95 -8.49
C ILE A 99 10.55 9.67 -9.31
N LYS A 100 10.79 8.56 -8.62
CA LYS A 100 10.74 7.21 -9.17
C LYS A 100 10.25 6.23 -8.10
N LEU A 101 9.76 5.11 -8.52
CA LEU A 101 9.53 4.00 -7.60
C LEU A 101 10.90 3.49 -7.10
N HIS A 102 11.13 3.64 -5.79
CA HIS A 102 12.43 3.32 -5.18
C HIS A 102 12.49 1.88 -4.71
N ASN A 103 11.50 1.46 -3.94
CA ASN A 103 11.39 0.09 -3.39
C ASN A 103 9.97 -0.43 -3.61
N LEU A 104 9.88 -1.73 -3.81
CA LEU A 104 8.63 -2.46 -3.85
C LEU A 104 8.82 -3.78 -3.12
N TRP A 105 7.91 -4.09 -2.21
CA TRP A 105 7.91 -5.36 -1.49
C TRP A 105 6.50 -5.88 -1.26
N VAL A 106 6.39 -7.16 -1.03
CA VAL A 106 5.14 -7.82 -0.67
C VAL A 106 5.17 -8.25 0.80
N ASN A 107 4.05 -8.04 1.48
CA ASN A 107 3.80 -8.47 2.84
C ASN A 107 2.84 -9.66 2.81
N TYR A 108 3.26 -10.79 3.38
CA TYR A 108 2.43 -11.97 3.59
C TYR A 108 2.10 -12.06 5.08
N GLN A 109 0.97 -11.49 5.46
CA GLN A 109 0.53 -11.40 6.84
C GLN A 109 -0.35 -12.59 7.20
N LYS A 110 0.05 -13.36 8.20
CA LYS A 110 -0.75 -14.41 8.80
C LYS A 110 -1.60 -13.87 9.96
N LYS A 111 -2.54 -14.67 10.42
CA LYS A 111 -3.34 -14.42 11.62
C LYS A 111 -2.47 -13.97 12.79
N ASN A 112 -2.94 -12.97 13.54
CA ASN A 112 -2.26 -12.34 14.68
C ASN A 112 -0.97 -11.57 14.37
N GLN A 113 -0.46 -11.58 13.15
CA GLN A 113 0.67 -10.76 12.74
C GLN A 113 0.20 -9.33 12.49
N TYR A 114 1.12 -8.37 12.64
CA TYR A 114 0.81 -6.95 12.54
C TYR A 114 2.01 -6.15 12.04
N ASN A 115 1.75 -4.91 11.62
CA ASN A 115 2.79 -3.93 11.36
C ASN A 115 2.63 -2.78 12.36
N PRO A 116 3.59 -2.55 13.26
CA PRO A 116 3.48 -1.50 14.28
C PRO A 116 3.39 -0.11 13.65
N ILE A 117 3.05 0.90 14.44
CA ILE A 117 3.03 2.27 13.96
C ILE A 117 4.43 2.70 13.51
N HIS A 118 4.53 3.23 12.29
CA HIS A 118 5.79 3.66 11.68
C HIS A 118 5.55 4.67 10.56
N VAL A 119 6.64 5.21 10.03
CA VAL A 119 6.71 6.08 8.85
C VAL A 119 7.76 5.55 7.88
N HIS A 120 7.80 6.07 6.67
CA HIS A 120 8.83 5.75 5.69
C HIS A 120 9.65 6.98 5.30
N SER A 121 10.85 6.73 4.81
CA SER A 121 11.62 7.70 4.03
C SER A 121 10.99 7.86 2.63
N GLY A 122 11.28 8.99 1.97
CA GLY A 122 10.74 9.30 0.64
C GLY A 122 9.62 10.33 0.70
N VAL A 123 8.94 10.53 -0.39
CA VAL A 123 7.92 11.57 -0.56
C VAL A 123 6.51 10.98 -0.38
N VAL A 124 6.23 9.89 -1.04
CA VAL A 124 4.95 9.20 -1.04
C VAL A 124 5.15 7.73 -0.73
N SER A 125 4.27 7.19 0.08
CA SER A 125 4.12 5.76 0.34
C SER A 125 2.77 5.28 -0.16
N PHE A 126 2.68 3.99 -0.45
CA PHE A 126 1.43 3.38 -0.87
C PHE A 126 1.32 1.94 -0.38
N VAL A 127 0.08 1.46 -0.37
CA VAL A 127 -0.25 0.04 -0.18
C VAL A 127 -1.26 -0.37 -1.24
N ILE A 128 -1.00 -1.47 -1.94
CA ILE A 128 -1.97 -2.13 -2.81
C ILE A 128 -2.44 -3.40 -2.10
N PHE A 129 -3.75 -3.50 -1.87
CA PHE A 129 -4.38 -4.67 -1.27
C PHE A 129 -4.59 -5.71 -2.36
N VAL A 130 -3.74 -6.76 -2.38
CA VAL A 130 -3.71 -7.75 -3.48
C VAL A 130 -4.66 -8.92 -3.19
N ASP A 131 -4.59 -9.48 -1.99
CA ASP A 131 -5.44 -10.61 -1.61
C ASP A 131 -5.78 -10.52 -0.11
N ILE A 132 -6.99 -10.09 0.18
CA ILE A 132 -7.55 -10.02 1.53
C ILE A 132 -8.54 -11.18 1.66
N PRO A 133 -8.24 -12.18 2.49
CA PRO A 133 -8.92 -13.46 2.45
C PRO A 133 -10.20 -13.56 3.31
N TYR A 134 -10.73 -12.43 3.80
CA TYR A 134 -11.93 -12.37 4.65
C TYR A 134 -12.88 -11.26 4.20
N GLY A 135 -14.18 -11.51 4.31
CA GLY A 135 -15.25 -10.55 4.03
C GLY A 135 -15.52 -9.63 5.23
N PRO A 136 -16.34 -8.58 5.04
CA PRO A 136 -16.70 -7.66 6.11
C PRO A 136 -17.44 -8.36 7.26
N GLU A 137 -18.25 -9.37 6.96
CA GLU A 137 -19.03 -10.17 7.91
C GLU A 137 -18.18 -11.15 8.73
N GLU A 138 -16.99 -11.50 8.26
CA GLU A 138 -16.07 -12.41 8.94
C GLU A 138 -15.19 -11.68 9.97
N ARG A 139 -15.20 -10.35 9.99
CA ARG A 139 -14.38 -9.58 10.92
C ARG A 139 -14.92 -9.65 12.33
N ASN A 140 -14.07 -10.03 13.28
CA ASN A 140 -14.44 -10.14 14.69
C ASN A 140 -14.69 -8.78 15.36
N ASN A 141 -14.04 -7.72 14.86
CA ASN A 141 -14.24 -6.37 15.34
C ASN A 141 -14.06 -5.38 14.17
N PHE A 142 -15.08 -4.54 13.95
CA PHE A 142 -15.09 -3.60 12.82
C PHE A 142 -13.89 -2.66 12.80
N TYR A 143 -13.45 -2.17 13.97
CA TYR A 143 -12.41 -1.14 14.05
C TYR A 143 -10.98 -1.68 14.13
N SER A 144 -10.76 -2.90 14.54
CA SER A 144 -9.41 -3.39 14.81
C SER A 144 -9.02 -4.65 14.05
N ASP A 145 -9.97 -5.53 13.73
CA ASP A 145 -9.65 -6.81 13.09
C ASP A 145 -9.22 -6.61 11.63
N GLY A 146 -7.92 -6.69 11.37
CA GLY A 146 -7.32 -6.51 10.05
C GLY A 146 -7.34 -5.09 9.51
N ALA A 147 -7.66 -4.09 10.33
CA ALA A 147 -7.72 -2.69 9.90
C ALA A 147 -6.37 -2.12 9.47
N PHE A 148 -6.41 -1.09 8.64
CA PHE A 148 -5.27 -0.23 8.32
C PHE A 148 -5.49 1.13 8.99
N GLN A 149 -4.52 1.61 9.74
CA GLN A 149 -4.58 2.91 10.41
C GLN A 149 -3.69 3.91 9.68
N LEU A 150 -4.25 5.11 9.41
CA LEU A 150 -3.53 6.30 8.97
C LEU A 150 -3.77 7.41 9.98
N GLU A 151 -2.74 7.83 10.70
CA GLU A 151 -2.86 8.78 11.83
C GLU A 151 -3.96 8.34 12.81
N LYS A 152 -5.06 9.09 12.85
CA LYS A 152 -6.24 8.81 13.69
C LYS A 152 -7.36 8.04 12.98
N GLU A 153 -7.26 7.90 11.66
CA GLU A 153 -8.27 7.22 10.84
C GLU A 153 -8.01 5.72 10.84
N VAL A 154 -9.07 4.95 11.07
CA VAL A 154 -9.02 3.49 11.01
C VAL A 154 -9.87 3.02 9.84
N LEU A 155 -9.22 2.42 8.86
CA LEU A 155 -9.84 1.92 7.64
C LEU A 155 -10.17 0.43 7.83
N PRO A 156 -11.45 0.04 7.75
CA PRO A 156 -11.88 -1.34 7.93
C PRO A 156 -11.60 -2.14 6.65
N VAL A 157 -10.42 -2.72 6.55
CA VAL A 157 -9.98 -3.48 5.36
C VAL A 157 -10.54 -4.89 5.38
N ASP A 158 -11.16 -5.29 4.27
CA ASP A 158 -11.70 -6.63 3.98
C ASP A 158 -11.55 -6.96 2.48
N SER A 159 -12.13 -8.06 2.01
CA SER A 159 -12.01 -8.51 0.61
C SER A 159 -12.55 -7.51 -0.43
N SER A 160 -13.40 -6.57 -0.04
CA SER A 160 -13.84 -5.49 -0.93
C SER A 160 -12.70 -4.54 -1.31
N TRP A 161 -11.60 -4.55 -0.56
CA TRP A 161 -10.39 -3.77 -0.85
C TRP A 161 -9.45 -4.42 -1.86
N ASN A 162 -9.68 -5.68 -2.26
CA ASN A 162 -8.84 -6.33 -3.27
C ASN A 162 -8.74 -5.49 -4.54
N GLY A 163 -7.52 -5.22 -4.99
CA GLY A 163 -7.23 -4.31 -6.09
C GLY A 163 -7.34 -2.82 -5.74
N THR A 164 -7.40 -2.43 -4.48
CA THR A 164 -7.37 -1.02 -4.07
C THR A 164 -5.95 -0.55 -3.80
N LEU A 165 -5.58 0.59 -4.39
CA LEU A 165 -4.42 1.39 -4.04
C LEU A 165 -4.82 2.35 -2.90
N LEU A 166 -4.03 2.39 -1.84
CA LEU A 166 -4.03 3.42 -0.81
C LEU A 166 -2.70 4.16 -0.89
N MET A 167 -2.71 5.47 -1.15
CA MET A 167 -1.50 6.29 -1.32
C MET A 167 -1.56 7.51 -0.41
N PHE A 168 -0.44 7.81 0.29
CA PHE A 168 -0.36 8.84 1.32
C PHE A 168 1.08 9.37 1.46
N PRO A 169 1.34 10.53 2.10
CA PRO A 169 2.70 11.01 2.36
C PRO A 169 3.50 10.00 3.18
N SER A 170 4.76 9.82 2.85
CA SER A 170 5.63 8.88 3.57
C SER A 170 5.81 9.21 5.07
N THR A 171 5.62 10.48 5.45
CA THR A 171 5.68 10.96 6.83
C THR A 171 4.42 10.68 7.65
N THR A 172 3.36 10.16 7.04
CA THR A 172 2.11 9.78 7.72
C THR A 172 2.33 8.56 8.60
N ASN A 173 2.05 8.69 9.90
CA ASN A 173 2.05 7.54 10.80
C ASN A 173 0.99 6.53 10.38
N HIS A 174 1.39 5.28 10.21
CA HIS A 174 0.45 4.23 9.83
C HIS A 174 0.80 2.90 10.48
N ALA A 175 -0.22 2.06 10.61
CA ALA A 175 -0.10 0.74 11.22
C ALA A 175 -1.05 -0.26 10.53
N VAL A 176 -0.74 -1.54 10.64
CA VAL A 176 -1.61 -2.64 10.17
C VAL A 176 -1.96 -3.50 11.36
N TYR A 177 -3.25 -3.54 11.69
CA TYR A 177 -3.74 -4.37 12.78
C TYR A 177 -3.74 -5.85 12.42
N PRO A 178 -3.56 -6.72 13.43
CA PRO A 178 -3.71 -8.16 13.23
C PRO A 178 -5.15 -8.50 12.88
N PHE A 179 -5.35 -9.51 12.07
CA PHE A 179 -6.66 -10.12 11.84
C PHE A 179 -6.74 -11.49 12.53
N ARG A 180 -7.95 -11.92 12.85
CA ARG A 180 -8.26 -13.18 13.54
C ARG A 180 -9.32 -14.02 12.84
N SER A 181 -9.89 -13.47 11.78
CA SER A 181 -11.04 -14.01 11.05
C SER A 181 -10.74 -15.31 10.30
N THR A 182 -9.49 -15.55 9.91
CA THR A 182 -9.12 -16.69 9.07
C THR A 182 -7.69 -17.16 9.31
N GLU A 183 -7.38 -18.40 8.95
CA GLU A 183 -6.02 -18.93 8.88
C GLU A 183 -5.34 -18.66 7.52
N LYS A 184 -6.10 -18.14 6.53
CA LYS A 184 -5.53 -17.76 5.23
C LYS A 184 -4.67 -16.52 5.37
N GLU A 185 -3.71 -16.37 4.47
CA GLU A 185 -2.75 -15.27 4.46
C GLU A 185 -3.30 -14.06 3.70
N ARG A 186 -3.10 -12.86 4.26
CA ARG A 186 -3.37 -11.58 3.63
C ARG A 186 -2.13 -11.12 2.86
N THR A 187 -2.31 -10.71 1.61
CA THR A 187 -1.23 -10.24 0.75
C THR A 187 -1.41 -8.76 0.40
N THR A 188 -0.39 -7.94 0.72
CA THR A 188 -0.32 -6.53 0.31
C THR A 188 1.02 -6.19 -0.32
N VAL A 189 1.04 -5.21 -1.23
CA VAL A 189 2.25 -4.68 -1.88
C VAL A 189 2.44 -3.23 -1.45
N SER A 190 3.68 -2.86 -1.09
CA SER A 190 4.05 -1.52 -0.62
C SER A 190 5.34 -1.06 -1.26
#